data_2ace0bb0e63415f5db6ca981edb7d16c
#
_entry.id   2ace0bb0e63415f5db6ca981edb7d16c
#
_cell.length_a   1.000
_cell.length_b   1.000
_cell.length_c   1.000
_cell.angle_alpha   90.00
_cell.angle_beta   90.00
_cell.angle_gamma   90.00
#
_symmetry.space_group_name_H-M   'P 1'
#
loop_
_entity.id
_entity.type
_entity.pdbx_description
1 polymer ?
#
loop_
_entity_poly.entity_id
_entity_poly.type
_entity_poly.pdbx_seq_one_letter_code
_entity_poly.pdbx_strand_id
1 'polypeptide(L)'
;MLDSGNNKCGRETQTNEFLLATKRDPSQRTIVWVNDIPIGGEKVVVIAGPCSVESREQVFSTALAVRKSGAVILRGGAYKPRTSPYDFQGLGLDGLKLLREAGDLAGLPVVTEVMSEEDLEHVCEYADMIQIGARNMQNFALLKKVARIRKPVLLKRGLSATIKEWILAAEYLLQGGNKNIVLCERGIRTFDNSLRNTLDLAGVALVKELSHLPVIVDPSHATGKRSLIAATAKAAIAVGADGIIVEVHPEPEKALSDSAQQLNFTEFDKMMKNLQKPLRSLVALS
;
A
#
# COMPACT_ATOMS: atom_id res chain seq x y z
N MET A 1 35.42 -49.43 -19.51
CA MET A 1 35.30 -48.84 -18.20
C MET A 1 34.81 -47.41 -18.42
N LEU A 2 33.54 -47.21 -18.26
CA LEU A 2 32.86 -45.89 -18.40
C LEU A 2 32.55 -45.39 -16.97
N ASP A 3 33.25 -44.32 -16.62
CA ASP A 3 33.12 -43.67 -15.32
C ASP A 3 31.83 -42.86 -15.27
N SER A 4 30.92 -43.27 -14.38
CA SER A 4 29.63 -42.64 -14.15
C SER A 4 29.81 -41.39 -13.30
N GLY A 5 30.02 -40.25 -13.96
CA GLY A 5 30.03 -38.93 -13.36
C GLY A 5 28.71 -38.60 -12.66
N ASN A 6 28.75 -38.63 -11.34
CA ASN A 6 27.66 -38.31 -10.43
C ASN A 6 27.42 -36.78 -10.45
N ASN A 7 26.52 -36.30 -11.30
CA ASN A 7 26.08 -34.90 -11.34
C ASN A 7 25.21 -34.60 -10.09
N LYS A 8 25.86 -34.31 -8.98
CA LYS A 8 25.22 -33.67 -7.83
C LYS A 8 24.86 -32.24 -8.25
N CYS A 9 23.62 -32.06 -8.69
CA CYS A 9 23.01 -30.75 -8.77
C CYS A 9 23.04 -30.14 -7.35
N GLY A 10 24.03 -29.29 -7.13
CA GLY A 10 24.16 -28.56 -5.87
C GLY A 10 22.94 -27.69 -5.69
N ARG A 11 22.13 -27.97 -4.66
CA ARG A 11 21.25 -26.97 -4.09
C ARG A 11 22.17 -25.86 -3.60
N GLU A 12 22.25 -24.75 -4.38
CA GLU A 12 22.78 -23.51 -3.85
C GLU A 12 21.97 -23.23 -2.57
N THR A 13 22.65 -23.28 -1.44
CA THR A 13 22.14 -22.75 -0.19
C THR A 13 21.91 -21.27 -0.45
N GLN A 14 20.67 -20.87 -0.77
CA GLN A 14 20.27 -19.48 -0.75
C GLN A 14 20.63 -18.97 0.64
N THR A 15 21.74 -18.24 0.71
CA THR A 15 22.05 -17.45 1.91
C THR A 15 20.82 -16.57 2.13
N ASN A 16 20.13 -16.76 3.26
CA ASN A 16 18.97 -15.96 3.62
C ASN A 16 19.42 -14.49 3.69
N GLU A 17 19.19 -13.76 2.60
CA GLU A 17 19.55 -12.34 2.50
C GLU A 17 18.69 -11.48 3.43
N PHE A 18 17.53 -12.01 3.86
CA PHE A 18 16.63 -11.39 4.83
C PHE A 18 16.60 -12.25 6.10
N LEU A 19 16.74 -11.63 7.27
CA LEU A 19 16.80 -12.37 8.53
C LEU A 19 15.45 -12.43 9.26
N LEU A 20 14.75 -11.30 9.29
CA LEU A 20 13.51 -11.13 10.04
C LEU A 20 12.26 -11.21 9.15
N ALA A 21 12.34 -10.69 7.93
CA ALA A 21 11.23 -10.70 6.98
C ALA A 21 11.05 -12.04 6.24
N THR A 22 12.04 -12.93 6.27
CA THR A 22 12.01 -14.20 5.56
C THR A 22 10.88 -15.11 6.03
N LYS A 23 10.15 -15.66 5.10
CA LYS A 23 9.20 -16.73 5.33
C LYS A 23 9.95 -18.06 5.54
N ARG A 24 9.89 -18.60 6.75
CA ARG A 24 10.60 -19.83 7.13
C ARG A 24 9.79 -21.10 6.88
N ASP A 25 8.48 -20.96 6.81
CA ASP A 25 7.51 -22.03 6.60
C ASP A 25 6.44 -21.55 5.63
N PRO A 26 5.95 -22.37 4.66
CA PRO A 26 4.91 -21.96 3.71
C PRO A 26 3.63 -21.45 4.35
N SER A 27 3.29 -21.91 5.55
CA SER A 27 2.12 -21.45 6.30
C SER A 27 2.35 -20.17 7.10
N GLN A 28 3.62 -19.75 7.29
CA GLN A 28 3.96 -18.57 8.07
C GLN A 28 3.41 -17.32 7.41
N ARG A 29 2.60 -16.57 8.16
CA ARG A 29 2.08 -15.26 7.77
C ARG A 29 1.98 -14.36 8.99
N THR A 30 2.19 -13.08 8.78
CA THR A 30 1.96 -12.05 9.79
C THR A 30 0.61 -11.41 9.54
N ILE A 31 -0.16 -11.23 10.59
CA ILE A 31 -1.38 -10.43 10.59
C ILE A 31 -1.06 -9.12 11.30
N VAL A 32 -1.23 -8.02 10.59
CA VAL A 32 -1.03 -6.67 11.13
C VAL A 32 -2.37 -6.06 11.49
N TRP A 33 -2.53 -5.70 12.74
CA TRP A 33 -3.77 -5.11 13.24
C TRP A 33 -3.70 -3.58 13.19
N VAL A 34 -4.68 -2.96 12.52
CA VAL A 34 -4.93 -1.52 12.57
C VAL A 34 -6.23 -1.34 13.34
N ASN A 35 -6.13 -1.03 14.63
CA ASN A 35 -7.22 -1.19 15.61
C ASN A 35 -7.77 -2.62 15.55
N ASP A 36 -9.02 -2.81 15.14
CA ASP A 36 -9.69 -4.12 14.99
C ASP A 36 -9.64 -4.70 13.57
N ILE A 37 -8.92 -4.06 12.63
CA ILE A 37 -8.83 -4.46 11.23
C ILE A 37 -7.58 -5.31 10.98
N PRO A 38 -7.71 -6.62 10.65
CA PRO A 38 -6.58 -7.50 10.37
C PRO A 38 -6.16 -7.42 8.90
N ILE A 39 -4.95 -6.92 8.61
CA ILE A 39 -4.32 -6.98 7.29
C ILE A 39 -3.44 -8.23 7.22
N GLY A 40 -3.61 -9.08 6.20
CA GLY A 40 -2.94 -10.38 6.09
C GLY A 40 -3.76 -11.54 6.68
N GLY A 41 -5.01 -11.28 7.10
CA GLY A 41 -5.99 -12.30 7.51
C GLY A 41 -6.67 -12.97 6.32
N GLU A 42 -7.86 -13.54 6.55
CA GLU A 42 -8.62 -14.25 5.51
C GLU A 42 -9.34 -13.32 4.52
N LYS A 43 -9.66 -12.10 4.96
CA LYS A 43 -10.41 -11.13 4.16
C LYS A 43 -9.48 -10.07 3.58
N VAL A 44 -9.72 -9.73 2.33
CA VAL A 44 -9.02 -8.63 1.65
C VAL A 44 -9.45 -7.28 2.24
N VAL A 45 -8.48 -6.45 2.61
CA VAL A 45 -8.71 -5.12 3.17
C VAL A 45 -8.75 -4.08 2.07
N VAL A 46 -9.71 -3.15 2.12
CA VAL A 46 -9.77 -1.99 1.22
C VAL A 46 -9.53 -0.72 2.01
N ILE A 47 -8.44 -0.04 1.67
CA ILE A 47 -8.05 1.27 2.18
C ILE A 47 -8.43 2.30 1.12
N ALA A 48 -9.24 3.31 1.47
CA ALA A 48 -9.69 4.30 0.49
C ALA A 48 -9.80 5.71 1.10
N GLY A 49 -9.67 6.73 0.26
CA GLY A 49 -9.77 8.12 0.65
C GLY A 49 -9.04 9.04 -0.33
N PRO A 50 -9.00 10.35 -0.09
CA PRO A 50 -8.46 11.30 -1.06
C PRO A 50 -6.94 11.21 -1.17
N CYS A 51 -6.38 11.62 -2.32
CA CYS A 51 -4.94 11.77 -2.49
C CYS A 51 -4.35 12.72 -1.44
N SER A 52 -4.96 13.90 -1.30
CA SER A 52 -4.64 14.91 -0.29
C SER A 52 -5.90 15.34 0.48
N VAL A 53 -5.71 15.74 1.73
CA VAL A 53 -6.73 16.46 2.49
C VAL A 53 -6.71 17.91 2.01
N GLU A 54 -7.82 18.37 1.43
CA GLU A 54 -7.91 19.66 0.76
C GLU A 54 -8.86 20.63 1.46
N SER A 55 -9.95 20.12 2.01
CA SER A 55 -10.90 20.85 2.86
C SER A 55 -11.66 19.92 3.77
N ARG A 56 -12.38 20.49 4.75
CA ARG A 56 -13.25 19.75 5.63
C ARG A 56 -14.34 19.01 4.86
N GLU A 57 -15.02 19.70 3.95
CA GLU A 57 -16.12 19.15 3.15
C GLU A 57 -15.65 17.97 2.29
N GLN A 58 -14.47 18.11 1.66
CA GLN A 58 -13.90 17.10 0.79
C GLN A 58 -13.57 15.83 1.59
N VAL A 59 -12.83 15.92 2.70
CA VAL A 59 -12.41 14.72 3.44
C VAL A 59 -13.55 14.05 4.19
N PHE A 60 -14.49 14.83 4.75
CA PHE A 60 -15.65 14.30 5.48
C PHE A 60 -16.62 13.56 4.55
N SER A 61 -16.99 14.19 3.41
CA SER A 61 -17.84 13.54 2.42
C SER A 61 -17.19 12.27 1.85
N THR A 62 -15.87 12.31 1.63
CA THR A 62 -15.12 11.14 1.15
C THR A 62 -15.11 10.02 2.18
N ALA A 63 -14.84 10.32 3.46
CA ALA A 63 -14.80 9.32 4.52
C ALA A 63 -16.14 8.56 4.66
N LEU A 64 -17.25 9.30 4.65
CA LEU A 64 -18.59 8.70 4.70
C LEU A 64 -18.91 7.86 3.45
N ALA A 65 -18.55 8.35 2.27
CA ALA A 65 -18.79 7.64 1.02
C ALA A 65 -18.00 6.34 0.91
N VAL A 66 -16.69 6.37 1.25
CA VAL A 66 -15.85 5.16 1.19
C VAL A 66 -16.26 4.13 2.25
N ARG A 67 -16.64 4.58 3.46
CA ARG A 67 -17.19 3.70 4.50
C ARG A 67 -18.46 3.01 4.03
N LYS A 68 -19.41 3.76 3.48
CA LYS A 68 -20.67 3.23 2.94
C LYS A 68 -20.45 2.17 1.86
N SER A 69 -19.43 2.34 1.04
CA SER A 69 -19.09 1.39 -0.03
C SER A 69 -18.21 0.22 0.44
N GLY A 70 -17.82 0.16 1.73
CA GLY A 70 -17.15 -0.99 2.32
C GLY A 70 -15.62 -0.86 2.47
N ALA A 71 -15.05 0.34 2.37
CA ALA A 71 -13.70 0.57 2.84
C ALA A 71 -13.64 0.44 4.37
N VAL A 72 -12.52 -0.05 4.89
CA VAL A 72 -12.34 -0.31 6.32
C VAL A 72 -11.24 0.55 6.96
N ILE A 73 -10.43 1.24 6.17
CA ILE A 73 -9.42 2.20 6.61
C ILE A 73 -9.51 3.43 5.72
N LEU A 74 -9.49 4.63 6.32
CA LEU A 74 -9.42 5.91 5.61
C LEU A 74 -7.96 6.27 5.34
N ARG A 75 -7.64 6.60 4.07
CA ARG A 75 -6.37 7.20 3.71
C ARG A 75 -6.54 8.67 3.35
N GLY A 76 -5.51 9.47 3.58
CA GLY A 76 -5.43 10.85 3.12
C GLY A 76 -4.04 11.41 3.37
N GLY A 77 -3.50 12.21 2.43
CA GLY A 77 -2.22 12.90 2.61
C GLY A 77 -2.43 14.28 3.24
N ALA A 78 -1.97 14.48 4.46
CA ALA A 78 -1.93 15.80 5.09
C ALA A 78 -0.72 16.62 4.64
N TYR A 79 0.40 15.95 4.43
CA TYR A 79 1.62 16.45 3.81
C TYR A 79 1.79 15.83 2.43
N LYS A 80 2.30 16.57 1.45
CA LYS A 80 2.46 16.09 0.07
C LYS A 80 3.87 16.29 -0.46
N PRO A 81 4.57 15.19 -0.83
CA PRO A 81 5.86 15.30 -1.52
C PRO A 81 5.62 15.73 -2.97
N ARG A 82 6.08 16.91 -3.34
CA ARG A 82 5.88 17.45 -4.69
C ARG A 82 7.20 17.62 -5.41
N THR A 83 7.20 17.35 -6.71
CA THR A 83 8.37 17.62 -7.57
C THR A 83 8.52 19.12 -7.79
N SER A 84 7.40 19.83 -7.93
CA SER A 84 7.39 21.30 -8.04
C SER A 84 7.07 21.93 -6.69
N PRO A 85 7.82 22.94 -6.24
CA PRO A 85 7.51 23.67 -5.00
C PRO A 85 6.26 24.54 -5.11
N TYR A 86 5.75 24.76 -6.31
CA TYR A 86 4.54 25.55 -6.57
C TYR A 86 3.24 24.71 -6.50
N ASP A 87 3.37 23.39 -6.47
CA ASP A 87 2.22 22.49 -6.30
C ASP A 87 1.69 22.53 -4.87
N PHE A 88 0.44 22.13 -4.67
CA PHE A 88 -0.18 22.03 -3.35
C PHE A 88 0.63 21.11 -2.43
N GLN A 89 1.13 21.65 -1.32
CA GLN A 89 2.01 20.94 -0.37
C GLN A 89 1.25 20.16 0.73
N GLY A 90 -0.08 20.25 0.75
CA GLY A 90 -0.92 19.74 1.84
C GLY A 90 -1.25 20.80 2.88
N LEU A 91 -2.16 20.46 3.80
CA LEU A 91 -2.59 21.34 4.90
C LEU A 91 -1.76 21.12 6.19
N GLY A 92 -0.76 20.24 6.16
CA GLY A 92 0.08 19.97 7.31
C GLY A 92 -0.72 19.48 8.53
N LEU A 93 -0.45 20.05 9.70
CA LEU A 93 -1.09 19.70 10.96
C LEU A 93 -2.63 19.87 10.91
N ASP A 94 -3.14 20.90 10.27
CA ASP A 94 -4.59 21.07 10.14
C ASP A 94 -5.21 19.98 9.26
N GLY A 95 -4.48 19.53 8.24
CA GLY A 95 -4.88 18.37 7.44
C GLY A 95 -4.92 17.07 8.25
N LEU A 96 -3.99 16.86 9.19
CA LEU A 96 -4.00 15.73 10.12
C LEU A 96 -5.23 15.74 11.02
N LYS A 97 -5.54 16.89 11.60
CA LYS A 97 -6.74 17.07 12.45
C LYS A 97 -8.02 16.77 11.69
N LEU A 98 -8.17 17.35 10.50
CA LEU A 98 -9.33 17.12 9.64
C LEU A 98 -9.47 15.64 9.23
N LEU A 99 -8.36 14.98 8.91
CA LEU A 99 -8.35 13.57 8.55
C LEU A 99 -8.77 12.68 9.72
N ARG A 100 -8.29 12.99 10.95
CA ARG A 100 -8.68 12.28 12.15
C ARG A 100 -10.16 12.46 12.47
N GLU A 101 -10.66 13.70 12.46
CA GLU A 101 -12.08 13.99 12.67
C GLU A 101 -12.98 13.27 11.65
N ALA A 102 -12.57 13.23 10.37
CA ALA A 102 -13.30 12.51 9.32
C ALA A 102 -13.29 10.99 9.56
N GLY A 103 -12.15 10.44 10.03
CA GLY A 103 -12.02 9.04 10.42
C GLY A 103 -12.97 8.69 11.58
N ASP A 104 -12.99 9.51 12.63
CA ASP A 104 -13.86 9.33 13.80
C ASP A 104 -15.33 9.40 13.41
N LEU A 105 -15.72 10.38 12.59
CA LEU A 105 -17.09 10.51 12.09
C LEU A 105 -17.55 9.26 11.30
N ALA A 106 -16.67 8.71 10.48
CA ALA A 106 -16.98 7.54 9.66
C ALA A 106 -16.75 6.20 10.38
N GLY A 107 -16.17 6.21 11.59
CA GLY A 107 -15.75 4.99 12.30
C GLY A 107 -14.67 4.23 11.54
N LEU A 108 -13.69 4.94 10.96
CA LEU A 108 -12.58 4.37 10.21
C LEU A 108 -11.25 4.70 10.87
N PRO A 109 -10.37 3.70 11.10
CA PRO A 109 -8.97 3.99 11.38
C PRO A 109 -8.33 4.78 10.22
N VAL A 110 -7.30 5.54 10.55
CA VAL A 110 -6.65 6.48 9.61
C VAL A 110 -5.24 6.05 9.28
N VAL A 111 -4.89 6.08 7.98
CA VAL A 111 -3.50 5.98 7.50
C VAL A 111 -3.10 7.26 6.77
N THR A 112 -1.94 7.82 7.12
CA THR A 112 -1.38 8.99 6.44
C THR A 112 0.14 8.89 6.34
N GLU A 113 0.70 9.62 5.35
CA GLU A 113 2.14 9.60 5.07
C GLU A 113 2.91 10.52 6.02
N VAL A 114 4.02 10.02 6.56
CA VAL A 114 5.05 10.81 7.22
C VAL A 114 6.13 11.19 6.21
N MET A 115 6.47 12.48 6.17
CA MET A 115 7.43 13.01 5.19
C MET A 115 8.84 13.13 5.76
N SER A 116 8.96 13.53 7.01
CA SER A 116 10.22 13.79 7.69
C SER A 116 10.19 13.29 9.13
N GLU A 117 11.33 13.37 9.81
CA GLU A 117 11.42 13.04 11.24
C GLU A 117 10.66 14.06 12.10
N GLU A 118 10.61 15.33 11.67
CA GLU A 118 9.93 16.42 12.38
C GLU A 118 8.41 16.22 12.39
N ASP A 119 7.84 15.67 11.30
CA ASP A 119 6.40 15.41 11.19
C ASP A 119 5.94 14.18 11.97
N LEU A 120 6.88 13.33 12.39
CA LEU A 120 6.58 11.98 12.89
C LEU A 120 5.73 12.00 14.16
N GLU A 121 5.99 12.91 15.10
CA GLU A 121 5.23 13.03 16.33
C GLU A 121 3.77 13.39 16.06
N HIS A 122 3.55 14.40 15.21
CA HIS A 122 2.20 14.79 14.80
C HIS A 122 1.47 13.69 14.04
N VAL A 123 2.14 13.02 13.10
CA VAL A 123 1.52 11.89 12.39
C VAL A 123 1.15 10.77 13.37
N CYS A 124 1.99 10.48 14.35
CA CYS A 124 1.69 9.48 15.38
C CYS A 124 0.51 9.86 16.28
N GLU A 125 0.27 11.13 16.51
CA GLU A 125 -0.88 11.59 17.31
C GLU A 125 -2.20 11.33 16.59
N TYR A 126 -2.27 11.62 15.28
CA TYR A 126 -3.53 11.61 14.53
C TYR A 126 -3.79 10.36 13.69
N ALA A 127 -2.79 9.54 13.39
CA ALA A 127 -2.94 8.36 12.55
C ALA A 127 -2.91 7.05 13.36
N ASP A 128 -3.68 6.05 12.93
CA ASP A 128 -3.65 4.69 13.48
C ASP A 128 -2.58 3.84 12.78
N MET A 129 -2.23 4.17 11.55
CA MET A 129 -1.20 3.53 10.73
C MET A 129 -0.35 4.58 10.04
N ILE A 130 0.98 4.42 10.05
CA ILE A 130 1.93 5.34 9.43
C ILE A 130 2.28 4.84 8.04
N GLN A 131 2.16 5.69 7.01
CA GLN A 131 2.64 5.36 5.66
C GLN A 131 4.05 5.92 5.45
N ILE A 132 4.97 5.06 4.99
CA ILE A 132 6.24 5.47 4.38
C ILE A 132 6.03 5.50 2.87
N GLY A 133 6.10 6.68 2.28
CA GLY A 133 5.93 6.87 0.84
C GLY A 133 7.09 6.29 0.03
N ALA A 134 6.83 6.03 -1.26
CA ALA A 134 7.81 5.43 -2.17
C ALA A 134 9.13 6.22 -2.28
N ARG A 135 9.08 7.55 -2.14
CA ARG A 135 10.28 8.42 -2.14
C ARG A 135 11.11 8.28 -0.86
N ASN A 136 10.50 7.84 0.24
CA ASN A 136 11.13 7.67 1.55
C ASN A 136 11.46 6.20 1.88
N MET A 137 11.25 5.25 0.94
CA MET A 137 11.56 3.83 1.16
C MET A 137 13.03 3.62 1.56
N GLN A 138 13.95 4.42 1.01
CA GLN A 138 15.39 4.36 1.30
C GLN A 138 15.87 5.49 2.23
N ASN A 139 14.96 6.22 2.85
CA ASN A 139 15.30 7.16 3.91
C ASN A 139 15.54 6.38 5.22
N PHE A 140 16.72 5.78 5.33
CA PHE A 140 17.06 4.89 6.45
C PHE A 140 17.07 5.61 7.81
N ALA A 141 17.30 6.92 7.84
CA ALA A 141 17.17 7.72 9.06
C ALA A 141 15.72 7.71 9.54
N LEU A 142 14.78 8.06 8.66
CA LEU A 142 13.35 8.02 8.96
C LEU A 142 12.88 6.59 9.33
N LEU A 143 13.32 5.55 8.58
CA LEU A 143 12.96 4.16 8.88
C LEU A 143 13.39 3.75 10.29
N LYS A 144 14.62 4.12 10.72
CA LYS A 144 15.13 3.84 12.09
C LYS A 144 14.31 4.55 13.18
N LYS A 145 13.78 5.73 12.90
CA LYS A 145 12.89 6.45 13.84
C LYS A 145 11.52 5.78 13.91
N VAL A 146 10.91 5.51 12.76
CA VAL A 146 9.60 4.83 12.66
C VAL A 146 9.65 3.42 13.25
N ALA A 147 10.78 2.72 13.14
CA ALA A 147 10.99 1.39 13.72
C ALA A 147 10.79 1.33 15.24
N ARG A 148 11.01 2.43 15.94
CA ARG A 148 10.85 2.53 17.40
C ARG A 148 9.41 2.79 17.84
N ILE A 149 8.52 3.07 16.88
CA ILE A 149 7.10 3.35 17.11
C ILE A 149 6.33 2.04 17.01
N ARG A 150 5.35 1.84 17.88
CA ARG A 150 4.56 0.60 17.90
C ARG A 150 3.37 0.58 16.94
N LYS A 151 3.10 1.72 16.23
CA LYS A 151 2.02 1.77 15.27
C LYS A 151 2.32 0.93 14.03
N PRO A 152 1.30 0.36 13.38
CA PRO A 152 1.44 -0.30 12.08
C PRO A 152 2.06 0.63 11.04
N VAL A 153 2.86 0.06 10.15
CA VAL A 153 3.55 0.80 9.08
C VAL A 153 3.18 0.23 7.71
N LEU A 154 2.72 1.09 6.83
CA LEU A 154 2.53 0.80 5.41
C LEU A 154 3.78 1.27 4.64
N LEU A 155 4.61 0.32 4.21
CA LEU A 155 5.86 0.61 3.49
C LEU A 155 5.64 0.47 1.98
N LYS A 156 5.57 1.61 1.27
CA LYS A 156 5.45 1.63 -0.19
C LYS A 156 6.78 1.34 -0.87
N ARG A 157 6.74 0.48 -1.91
CA ARG A 157 7.90 0.20 -2.76
C ARG A 157 8.38 1.44 -3.48
N GLY A 158 9.69 1.65 -3.51
CA GLY A 158 10.33 2.76 -4.23
C GLY A 158 10.12 2.65 -5.74
N LEU A 159 10.13 3.80 -6.42
CA LEU A 159 9.80 3.90 -7.86
C LEU A 159 10.72 3.09 -8.79
N SER A 160 11.94 2.82 -8.37
CA SER A 160 12.93 2.02 -9.12
C SER A 160 13.57 0.95 -8.22
N ALA A 161 12.89 0.60 -7.12
CA ALA A 161 13.40 -0.35 -6.16
C ALA A 161 13.17 -1.80 -6.62
N THR A 162 14.19 -2.63 -6.48
CA THR A 162 14.07 -4.08 -6.59
C THR A 162 13.24 -4.64 -5.44
N ILE A 163 12.74 -5.85 -5.58
CA ILE A 163 12.05 -6.57 -4.50
C ILE A 163 12.98 -6.75 -3.30
N LYS A 164 14.25 -7.06 -3.54
CA LYS A 164 15.27 -7.19 -2.51
C LYS A 164 15.42 -5.91 -1.69
N GLU A 165 15.60 -4.76 -2.33
CA GLU A 165 15.73 -3.48 -1.64
C GLU A 165 14.47 -3.13 -0.82
N TRP A 166 13.29 -3.47 -1.34
CA TRP A 166 12.03 -3.23 -0.64
C TRP A 166 11.89 -4.08 0.62
N ILE A 167 12.22 -5.39 0.56
CA ILE A 167 12.23 -6.26 1.74
C ILE A 167 13.32 -5.83 2.72
N LEU A 168 14.51 -5.43 2.25
CA LEU A 168 15.58 -4.90 3.12
C LEU A 168 15.17 -3.59 3.82
N ALA A 169 14.36 -2.74 3.18
CA ALA A 169 13.79 -1.57 3.86
C ALA A 169 12.83 -1.98 5.00
N ALA A 170 12.06 -3.06 4.81
CA ALA A 170 11.25 -3.63 5.89
C ALA A 170 12.12 -4.23 7.03
N GLU A 171 13.29 -4.82 6.72
CA GLU A 171 14.23 -5.31 7.73
C GLU A 171 14.70 -4.21 8.69
N TYR A 172 14.90 -2.97 8.22
CA TYR A 172 15.22 -1.83 9.09
C TYR A 172 14.13 -1.58 10.13
N LEU A 173 12.86 -1.70 9.73
CA LEU A 173 11.73 -1.52 10.64
C LEU A 173 11.63 -2.68 11.63
N LEU A 174 11.78 -3.92 11.14
CA LEU A 174 11.77 -5.13 11.96
C LEU A 174 12.91 -5.15 12.98
N GLN A 175 14.13 -4.83 12.55
CA GLN A 175 15.32 -4.78 13.39
C GLN A 175 15.18 -3.72 14.49
N GLY A 176 14.54 -2.59 14.19
CA GLY A 176 14.25 -1.54 15.17
C GLY A 176 13.14 -1.88 16.17
N GLY A 177 12.49 -3.05 16.03
CA GLY A 177 11.50 -3.58 16.96
C GLY A 177 10.04 -3.49 16.49
N ASN A 178 9.74 -2.83 15.37
CA ASN A 178 8.38 -2.77 14.84
C ASN A 178 8.08 -4.00 13.98
N LYS A 179 7.18 -4.87 14.46
CA LYS A 179 6.76 -6.09 13.75
C LYS A 179 5.49 -5.90 12.91
N ASN A 180 4.84 -4.74 13.00
CA ASN A 180 3.56 -4.46 12.37
C ASN A 180 3.76 -3.76 11.02
N ILE A 181 4.30 -4.48 10.03
CA ILE A 181 4.65 -3.93 8.73
C ILE A 181 3.78 -4.54 7.65
N VAL A 182 3.18 -3.69 6.83
CA VAL A 182 2.46 -4.03 5.60
C VAL A 182 3.24 -3.49 4.42
N LEU A 183 3.56 -4.35 3.48
CA LEU A 183 4.21 -3.98 2.23
C LEU A 183 3.16 -3.46 1.24
N CYS A 184 3.50 -2.44 0.43
CA CYS A 184 2.59 -1.91 -0.59
C CYS A 184 3.29 -1.78 -1.94
N GLU A 185 2.90 -2.65 -2.89
CA GLU A 185 3.27 -2.52 -4.30
C GLU A 185 2.46 -1.36 -4.91
N ARG A 186 3.12 -0.45 -5.65
CA ARG A 186 2.51 0.76 -6.22
C ARG A 186 2.95 1.08 -7.64
N GLY A 187 3.56 0.11 -8.30
CA GLY A 187 4.17 0.26 -9.61
C GLY A 187 5.60 0.79 -9.57
N ILE A 188 6.38 0.36 -10.51
CA ILE A 188 7.77 0.79 -10.72
C ILE A 188 7.91 1.51 -12.05
N ARG A 189 8.90 2.38 -12.15
CA ARG A 189 9.31 3.00 -13.42
C ARG A 189 9.94 1.96 -14.31
N THR A 190 9.51 1.92 -15.56
CA THR A 190 10.07 1.08 -16.61
C THR A 190 10.33 1.94 -17.86
N PHE A 191 10.78 1.33 -18.92
CA PHE A 191 10.94 2.00 -20.22
C PHE A 191 9.60 2.39 -20.86
N ASP A 192 8.50 1.69 -20.52
CA ASP A 192 7.16 1.99 -21.02
C ASP A 192 6.54 3.14 -20.21
N ASN A 193 6.11 4.18 -20.91
CA ASN A 193 5.51 5.39 -20.36
C ASN A 193 4.02 5.55 -20.70
N SER A 194 3.37 4.50 -21.23
CA SER A 194 1.93 4.50 -21.53
C SER A 194 1.07 4.64 -20.29
N LEU A 195 1.61 4.22 -19.14
CA LEU A 195 1.04 4.38 -17.80
C LEU A 195 2.00 5.15 -16.90
N ARG A 196 1.51 5.62 -15.77
CA ARG A 196 2.34 6.32 -14.76
C ARG A 196 3.49 5.45 -14.28
N ASN A 197 3.21 4.17 -14.00
CA ASN A 197 4.17 3.14 -13.61
C ASN A 197 3.65 1.77 -14.05
N THR A 198 4.55 0.81 -14.17
CA THR A 198 4.21 -0.60 -14.41
C THR A 198 3.87 -1.28 -13.08
N LEU A 199 2.65 -1.79 -12.94
CA LEU A 199 2.23 -2.57 -11.77
C LEU A 199 2.85 -3.96 -11.83
N ASP A 200 3.69 -4.30 -10.83
CA ASP A 200 4.42 -5.56 -10.76
C ASP A 200 3.64 -6.61 -9.94
N LEU A 201 2.63 -7.22 -10.57
CA LEU A 201 1.83 -8.27 -9.92
C LEU A 201 2.61 -9.57 -9.71
N ALA A 202 3.53 -9.91 -10.62
CA ALA A 202 4.42 -11.06 -10.41
C ALA A 202 5.32 -10.84 -9.20
N GLY A 203 5.80 -9.60 -9.01
CA GLY A 203 6.54 -9.20 -7.82
C GLY A 203 5.73 -9.35 -6.53
N VAL A 204 4.42 -9.08 -6.56
CA VAL A 204 3.53 -9.34 -5.40
C VAL A 204 3.54 -10.82 -5.03
N ALA A 205 3.33 -11.72 -6.01
CA ALA A 205 3.38 -13.16 -5.78
C ALA A 205 4.74 -13.60 -5.21
N LEU A 206 5.84 -13.12 -5.80
CA LEU A 206 7.20 -13.44 -5.35
C LEU A 206 7.45 -12.98 -3.91
N VAL A 207 7.03 -11.77 -3.54
CA VAL A 207 7.17 -11.28 -2.15
C VAL A 207 6.40 -12.16 -1.17
N LYS A 208 5.22 -12.65 -1.54
CA LYS A 208 4.42 -13.57 -0.69
C LYS A 208 5.07 -14.96 -0.55
N GLU A 209 5.95 -15.36 -1.45
CA GLU A 209 6.79 -16.55 -1.29
C GLU A 209 8.01 -16.29 -0.39
N LEU A 210 8.65 -15.13 -0.55
CA LEU A 210 9.89 -14.79 0.16
C LEU A 210 9.65 -14.31 1.60
N SER A 211 8.53 -13.60 1.85
CA SER A 211 8.27 -12.91 3.11
C SER A 211 6.95 -13.33 3.74
N HIS A 212 6.94 -13.35 5.08
CA HIS A 212 5.73 -13.57 5.86
C HIS A 212 4.87 -12.30 6.06
N LEU A 213 5.37 -11.13 5.64
CA LEU A 213 4.68 -9.86 5.78
C LEU A 213 3.48 -9.75 4.82
N PRO A 214 2.37 -9.15 5.24
CA PRO A 214 1.24 -8.92 4.34
C PRO A 214 1.60 -7.89 3.26
N VAL A 215 1.02 -8.11 2.06
CA VAL A 215 1.24 -7.25 0.88
C VAL A 215 -0.08 -6.71 0.37
N ILE A 216 -0.19 -5.39 0.27
CA ILE A 216 -1.30 -4.73 -0.42
C ILE A 216 -0.84 -4.07 -1.71
N VAL A 217 -1.77 -3.70 -2.57
CA VAL A 217 -1.48 -3.10 -3.88
C VAL A 217 -2.17 -1.75 -4.01
N ASP A 218 -1.47 -0.79 -4.60
CA ASP A 218 -1.94 0.55 -4.94
C ASP A 218 -2.10 0.70 -6.46
N PRO A 219 -3.28 0.37 -7.02
CA PRO A 219 -3.52 0.49 -8.45
C PRO A 219 -3.63 1.95 -8.91
N SER A 220 -3.99 2.89 -8.03
CA SER A 220 -4.12 4.31 -8.35
C SER A 220 -2.77 4.91 -8.75
N HIS A 221 -1.74 4.75 -7.91
CA HIS A 221 -0.41 5.26 -8.20
C HIS A 221 0.36 4.42 -9.23
N ALA A 222 -0.02 3.15 -9.42
CA ALA A 222 0.57 2.32 -10.46
C ALA A 222 0.09 2.78 -11.83
N THR A 223 -1.20 2.75 -12.10
CA THR A 223 -1.73 3.01 -13.43
C THR A 223 -1.76 4.50 -13.80
N GLY A 224 -2.06 5.37 -12.83
CA GLY A 224 -2.30 6.80 -13.07
C GLY A 224 -3.54 7.08 -13.92
N LYS A 225 -4.37 6.05 -14.19
CA LYS A 225 -5.58 6.13 -15.02
C LYS A 225 -6.78 5.54 -14.29
N ARG A 226 -7.78 6.37 -14.03
CA ARG A 226 -9.03 6.02 -13.34
C ARG A 226 -9.72 4.78 -13.93
N SER A 227 -9.78 4.69 -15.26
CA SER A 227 -10.46 3.59 -15.97
C SER A 227 -9.83 2.20 -15.75
N LEU A 228 -8.57 2.13 -15.31
CA LEU A 228 -7.85 0.86 -15.12
C LEU A 228 -7.87 0.37 -13.67
N ILE A 229 -8.24 1.22 -12.70
CA ILE A 229 -8.11 0.90 -11.27
C ILE A 229 -8.92 -0.34 -10.89
N ALA A 230 -10.18 -0.44 -11.34
CA ALA A 230 -11.02 -1.58 -10.98
C ALA A 230 -10.50 -2.92 -11.51
N ALA A 231 -9.97 -2.94 -12.73
CA ALA A 231 -9.41 -4.14 -13.34
C ALA A 231 -8.11 -4.57 -12.65
N THR A 232 -7.21 -3.63 -12.38
CA THR A 232 -5.92 -3.89 -11.72
C THR A 232 -6.09 -4.22 -10.23
N ALA A 233 -7.07 -3.63 -9.54
CA ALA A 233 -7.44 -4.00 -8.18
C ALA A 233 -7.91 -5.47 -8.10
N LYS A 234 -8.76 -5.89 -9.05
CA LYS A 234 -9.23 -7.28 -9.13
C LYS A 234 -8.08 -8.25 -9.44
N ALA A 235 -7.18 -7.88 -10.34
CA ALA A 235 -6.00 -8.69 -10.65
C ALA A 235 -5.05 -8.81 -9.44
N ALA A 236 -4.89 -7.74 -8.65
CA ALA A 236 -4.10 -7.74 -7.42
C ALA A 236 -4.66 -8.73 -6.38
N ILE A 237 -5.98 -8.78 -6.21
CA ILE A 237 -6.63 -9.76 -5.33
C ILE A 237 -6.43 -11.19 -5.87
N ALA A 238 -6.56 -11.39 -7.18
CA ALA A 238 -6.40 -12.70 -7.81
C ALA A 238 -4.99 -13.27 -7.66
N VAL A 239 -3.96 -12.41 -7.62
CA VAL A 239 -2.56 -12.83 -7.38
C VAL A 239 -2.25 -13.05 -5.90
N GLY A 240 -3.20 -12.82 -5.01
CA GLY A 240 -3.09 -13.08 -3.57
C GLY A 240 -2.68 -11.88 -2.71
N ALA A 241 -2.89 -10.63 -3.18
CA ALA A 241 -2.72 -9.46 -2.33
C ALA A 241 -3.68 -9.48 -1.13
N ASP A 242 -3.19 -9.08 0.04
CA ASP A 242 -3.95 -9.03 1.29
C ASP A 242 -4.88 -7.79 1.37
N GLY A 243 -4.71 -6.86 0.47
CA GLY A 243 -5.54 -5.66 0.38
C GLY A 243 -5.22 -4.79 -0.83
N ILE A 244 -6.00 -3.75 -0.97
CA ILE A 244 -5.78 -2.68 -1.95
C ILE A 244 -5.90 -1.31 -1.29
N ILE A 245 -5.18 -0.32 -1.81
CA ILE A 245 -5.31 1.07 -1.41
C ILE A 245 -5.61 1.93 -2.64
N VAL A 246 -6.70 2.71 -2.62
CA VAL A 246 -7.15 3.50 -3.76
C VAL A 246 -7.45 4.95 -3.39
N GLU A 247 -7.33 5.80 -4.36
CA GLU A 247 -7.64 7.22 -4.23
C GLU A 247 -9.08 7.51 -4.67
N VAL A 248 -9.81 8.25 -3.81
CA VAL A 248 -11.23 8.60 -4.01
C VAL A 248 -11.44 10.07 -3.67
N HIS A 249 -12.14 10.79 -4.55
CA HIS A 249 -12.43 12.21 -4.38
C HIS A 249 -13.87 12.50 -4.79
N PRO A 250 -14.61 13.44 -4.15
CA PRO A 250 -15.98 13.76 -4.54
C PRO A 250 -16.07 14.28 -5.98
N GLU A 251 -15.13 15.12 -6.37
CA GLU A 251 -15.02 15.74 -7.71
C GLU A 251 -13.56 15.65 -8.20
N PRO A 252 -13.12 14.49 -8.73
CA PRO A 252 -11.70 14.27 -9.06
C PRO A 252 -11.09 15.32 -9.98
N GLU A 253 -11.89 15.93 -10.86
CA GLU A 253 -11.46 16.97 -11.79
C GLU A 253 -11.04 18.27 -11.08
N LYS A 254 -11.54 18.50 -9.86
CA LYS A 254 -11.21 19.66 -9.02
C LYS A 254 -10.10 19.38 -8.00
N ALA A 255 -9.62 18.12 -7.93
CA ALA A 255 -8.61 17.72 -6.96
C ALA A 255 -7.30 18.50 -7.14
N LEU A 256 -6.72 18.97 -6.03
CA LEU A 256 -5.45 19.70 -6.00
C LEU A 256 -4.24 18.80 -6.23
N SER A 257 -4.44 17.47 -6.17
CA SER A 257 -3.37 16.49 -6.43
C SER A 257 -3.94 15.24 -7.12
N ASP A 258 -3.15 14.67 -8.03
CA ASP A 258 -3.39 13.36 -8.69
C ASP A 258 -4.82 13.18 -9.25
N SER A 259 -5.42 14.23 -9.84
CA SER A 259 -6.80 14.29 -10.34
C SER A 259 -7.13 13.18 -11.35
N ALA A 260 -6.15 12.79 -12.19
CA ALA A 260 -6.36 11.82 -13.28
C ALA A 260 -6.64 10.38 -12.78
N GLN A 261 -6.25 10.05 -11.57
CA GLN A 261 -6.30 8.67 -11.05
C GLN A 261 -7.30 8.48 -9.91
N GLN A 262 -7.87 9.54 -9.33
CA GLN A 262 -8.83 9.40 -8.24
C GLN A 262 -10.19 8.95 -8.78
N LEU A 263 -10.81 7.96 -8.14
CA LEU A 263 -12.18 7.55 -8.44
C LEU A 263 -13.17 8.55 -7.83
N ASN A 264 -14.30 8.82 -8.51
CA ASN A 264 -15.42 9.43 -7.83
C ASN A 264 -16.19 8.40 -6.99
N PHE A 265 -17.16 8.85 -6.19
CA PHE A 265 -17.91 7.97 -5.28
C PHE A 265 -18.67 6.85 -6.00
N THR A 266 -19.25 7.14 -7.16
CA THR A 266 -19.98 6.16 -7.98
C THR A 266 -19.05 5.11 -8.57
N GLU A 267 -17.89 5.53 -9.08
CA GLU A 267 -16.87 4.62 -9.61
C GLU A 267 -16.29 3.72 -8.52
N PHE A 268 -16.04 4.29 -7.33
CA PHE A 268 -15.57 3.51 -6.19
C PHE A 268 -16.60 2.46 -5.74
N ASP A 269 -17.88 2.83 -5.58
CA ASP A 269 -18.94 1.88 -5.23
C ASP A 269 -19.07 0.76 -6.27
N LYS A 270 -19.01 1.12 -7.58
CA LYS A 270 -19.02 0.14 -8.67
C LYS A 270 -17.82 -0.80 -8.61
N MET A 271 -16.63 -0.28 -8.31
CA MET A 271 -15.43 -1.08 -8.12
C MET A 271 -15.62 -2.07 -6.96
N MET A 272 -16.05 -1.60 -5.79
CA MET A 272 -16.28 -2.44 -4.61
C MET A 272 -17.27 -3.59 -4.89
N LYS A 273 -18.38 -3.31 -5.57
CA LYS A 273 -19.34 -4.34 -6.00
C LYS A 273 -18.73 -5.34 -6.99
N ASN A 274 -17.81 -4.90 -7.86
CA ASN A 274 -17.15 -5.78 -8.82
C ASN A 274 -16.07 -6.65 -8.18
N LEU A 275 -15.41 -6.20 -7.10
CA LEU A 275 -14.43 -7.02 -6.37
C LEU A 275 -15.07 -8.24 -5.72
N GLN A 276 -16.34 -8.17 -5.34
CA GLN A 276 -17.09 -9.27 -4.74
C GLN A 276 -17.55 -10.34 -5.77
N LYS A 277 -17.52 -10.01 -7.07
CA LYS A 277 -17.92 -10.96 -8.11
C LYS A 277 -16.80 -11.98 -8.37
N PRO A 278 -17.15 -13.27 -8.60
CA PRO A 278 -16.17 -14.28 -8.94
C PRO A 278 -15.43 -13.93 -10.24
N LEU A 279 -14.24 -14.49 -10.40
CA LEU A 279 -13.54 -14.50 -11.68
C LEU A 279 -14.33 -15.34 -12.70
N ARG A 280 -14.10 -15.05 -14.02
CA ARG A 280 -14.71 -15.89 -15.07
C ARG A 280 -14.23 -17.34 -14.91
N SER A 281 -15.14 -18.29 -15.05
CA SER A 281 -14.77 -19.70 -15.13
C SER A 281 -14.01 -19.99 -16.43
N LEU A 282 -13.08 -20.93 -16.36
CA LEU A 282 -12.42 -21.45 -17.55
C LEU A 282 -13.41 -22.28 -18.36
N VAL A 283 -13.30 -22.22 -19.69
CA VAL A 283 -13.98 -23.19 -20.55
C VAL A 283 -13.28 -24.52 -20.36
N ALA A 284 -13.94 -25.49 -19.75
CA ALA A 284 -13.44 -26.85 -19.71
C ALA A 284 -13.67 -27.52 -21.07
N LEU A 285 -12.65 -28.12 -21.66
CA LEU A 285 -12.84 -29.04 -22.78
C LEU A 285 -13.50 -30.30 -22.21
N SER A 286 -14.68 -30.63 -22.72
CA SER A 286 -15.41 -31.86 -22.41
C SER A 286 -14.74 -33.08 -23.05
#